data_dc2d2e37779fae6c0f55d15964e980ff
#
_entry.id   dc2d2e37779fae6c0f55d15964e980ff
#
_cell.length_a   1.000
_cell.length_b   1.000
_cell.length_c   1.000
_cell.angle_alpha   90.00
_cell.angle_beta   90.00
_cell.angle_gamma   90.00
#
_symmetry.space_group_name_H-M   'P 1'
#
loop_
_entity.id
_entity.type
_entity.pdbx_description
1 polymer ?
#
loop_
_entity_poly.entity_id
_entity_poly.type
_entity_poly.pdbx_seq_one_letter_code
_entity_poly.pdbx_strand_id
1 'polypeptide(L)'
;FQYDLDQTNNRDAYRNAMLAQDQALRNWHEFVDLLRLDISQSYRSLMLSKQTYELRLRNVEIAQRRRKLAVLQQKEGQAAARDVLEAEDDLRQAQNGVTGALVSYTTTRLQFMTTLGLLVVDEKGMLHEREKPFEYDRIRQRYPYLSGPAGAAR
;
A
#
# COMPACT_ATOMS: atom_id res chain seq x y z
N PHE A 1 28.62 -60.20 9.92
CA PHE A 1 28.56 -58.84 10.50
C PHE A 1 29.24 -57.89 9.53
N GLN A 2 28.48 -57.27 8.66
CA GLN A 2 28.95 -56.23 7.75
C GLN A 2 28.72 -54.91 8.47
N TYR A 3 29.72 -54.43 9.22
CA TYR A 3 29.73 -53.10 9.75
C TYR A 3 30.00 -52.15 8.60
N ASP A 4 28.98 -51.39 8.22
CA ASP A 4 29.12 -50.31 7.27
C ASP A 4 29.92 -49.20 7.96
N LEU A 5 31.26 -49.25 7.82
CA LEU A 5 32.22 -48.30 8.40
C LEU A 5 32.22 -46.96 7.67
N ASP A 6 31.47 -46.87 6.58
CA ASP A 6 31.38 -45.65 5.79
C ASP A 6 30.15 -44.80 6.18
N GLN A 7 30.32 -43.94 7.18
CA GLN A 7 29.30 -42.97 7.62
C GLN A 7 29.32 -41.68 6.80
N THR A 8 29.99 -41.62 5.65
CA THR A 8 30.08 -40.44 4.80
C THR A 8 28.71 -39.96 4.37
N ASN A 9 27.79 -40.85 3.99
CA ASN A 9 26.43 -40.51 3.62
C ASN A 9 25.64 -39.80 4.74
N ASN A 10 25.77 -40.34 5.97
CA ASN A 10 25.07 -39.76 7.13
C ASN A 10 25.65 -38.39 7.49
N ARG A 11 26.97 -38.23 7.37
CA ARG A 11 27.65 -36.96 7.62
C ARG A 11 27.32 -35.91 6.57
N ASP A 12 27.22 -36.30 5.32
CA ASP A 12 26.83 -35.41 4.24
C ASP A 12 25.34 -35.04 4.32
N ALA A 13 24.47 -35.96 4.69
CA ALA A 13 23.07 -35.68 4.97
C ALA A 13 22.90 -34.66 6.12
N TYR A 14 23.68 -34.81 7.20
CA TYR A 14 23.68 -33.83 8.30
C TYR A 14 24.16 -32.46 7.86
N ARG A 15 25.26 -32.36 7.12
CA ARG A 15 25.76 -31.09 6.57
C ARG A 15 24.75 -30.44 5.65
N ASN A 16 24.13 -31.19 4.77
CA ASN A 16 23.09 -30.69 3.88
C ASN A 16 21.86 -30.18 4.66
N ALA A 17 21.47 -30.85 5.73
CA ALA A 17 20.40 -30.41 6.60
C ALA A 17 20.73 -29.08 7.31
N MET A 18 21.96 -28.93 7.79
CA MET A 18 22.42 -27.65 8.38
C MET A 18 22.44 -26.51 7.36
N LEU A 19 22.96 -26.77 6.15
CA LEU A 19 22.96 -25.77 5.08
C LEU A 19 21.54 -25.37 4.67
N ALA A 20 20.63 -26.34 4.61
CA ALA A 20 19.21 -26.07 4.32
C ALA A 20 18.55 -25.23 5.43
N GLN A 21 18.88 -25.48 6.70
CA GLN A 21 18.41 -24.67 7.81
C GLN A 21 18.92 -23.23 7.73
N ASP A 22 20.21 -23.04 7.47
CA ASP A 22 20.81 -21.73 7.32
C ASP A 22 20.22 -20.96 6.12
N GLN A 23 19.92 -21.67 5.04
CA GLN A 23 19.28 -21.10 3.87
C GLN A 23 17.84 -20.68 4.16
N ALA A 24 17.09 -21.51 4.89
CA ALA A 24 15.73 -21.18 5.32
C ALA A 24 15.71 -19.94 6.22
N LEU A 25 16.67 -19.80 7.14
CA LEU A 25 16.84 -18.62 7.98
C LEU A 25 17.12 -17.36 7.16
N ARG A 26 18.04 -17.44 6.19
CA ARG A 26 18.33 -16.30 5.31
C ARG A 26 17.10 -15.90 4.49
N ASN A 27 16.42 -16.86 3.90
CA ASN A 27 15.19 -16.61 3.15
C ASN A 27 14.09 -15.96 4.01
N TRP A 28 14.01 -16.35 5.29
CA TRP A 28 13.08 -15.74 6.24
C TRP A 28 13.44 -14.27 6.51
N HIS A 29 14.70 -13.95 6.75
CA HIS A 29 15.15 -12.57 6.94
C HIS A 29 14.89 -11.71 5.70
N GLU A 30 15.23 -12.22 4.53
CA GLU A 30 14.95 -11.57 3.25
C GLU A 30 13.45 -11.30 3.07
N PHE A 31 12.61 -12.28 3.35
CA PHE A 31 11.15 -12.12 3.30
C PHE A 31 10.66 -11.00 4.24
N VAL A 32 11.15 -10.96 5.47
CA VAL A 32 10.79 -9.90 6.44
C VAL A 32 11.22 -8.52 5.94
N ASP A 33 12.41 -8.41 5.37
CA ASP A 33 12.93 -7.14 4.86
C ASP A 33 12.17 -6.68 3.60
N LEU A 34 11.82 -7.59 2.69
CA LEU A 34 10.95 -7.31 1.55
C LEU A 34 9.56 -6.85 1.99
N LEU A 35 8.98 -7.49 3.00
CA LEU A 35 7.69 -7.09 3.55
C LEU A 35 7.73 -5.67 4.14
N ARG A 36 8.79 -5.34 4.88
CA ARG A 36 8.98 -3.97 5.42
C ARG A 36 9.11 -2.93 4.31
N LEU A 37 9.84 -3.27 3.25
CA LEU A 37 10.00 -2.41 2.08
C LEU A 37 8.65 -2.18 1.39
N ASP A 38 7.88 -3.25 1.16
CA ASP A 38 6.56 -3.18 0.51
C ASP A 38 5.57 -2.33 1.31
N ILE A 39 5.49 -2.53 2.62
CA ILE A 39 4.66 -1.68 3.50
C ILE A 39 5.09 -0.21 3.42
N SER A 40 6.40 0.06 3.43
CA SER A 40 6.91 1.43 3.34
C SER A 40 6.59 2.09 2.00
N GLN A 41 6.70 1.35 0.90
CA GLN A 41 6.36 1.82 -0.44
C GLN A 41 4.84 2.07 -0.57
N SER A 42 4.02 1.13 -0.12
CA SER A 42 2.57 1.24 -0.15
C SER A 42 2.08 2.44 0.68
N TYR A 43 2.69 2.68 1.85
CA TYR A 43 2.40 3.86 2.67
C TYR A 43 2.76 5.17 1.96
N ARG A 44 3.95 5.25 1.35
CA ARG A 44 4.37 6.44 0.58
C ARG A 44 3.43 6.70 -0.59
N SER A 45 3.03 5.65 -1.32
CA SER A 45 2.06 5.76 -2.41
C SER A 45 0.71 6.28 -1.93
N LEU A 46 0.24 5.82 -0.77
CA LEU A 46 -0.99 6.30 -0.15
C LEU A 46 -0.89 7.79 0.22
N MET A 47 0.21 8.22 0.82
CA MET A 47 0.42 9.63 1.17
C MET A 47 0.49 10.52 -0.06
N LEU A 48 1.17 10.06 -1.13
CA LEU A 48 1.25 10.79 -2.39
C LEU A 48 -0.12 10.92 -3.06
N SER A 49 -0.90 9.84 -3.12
CA SER A 49 -2.25 9.87 -3.72
C SER A 49 -3.19 10.78 -2.92
N LYS A 50 -3.09 10.81 -1.58
CA LYS A 50 -3.82 11.74 -0.72
C LYS A 50 -3.46 13.20 -1.02
N GLN A 51 -2.17 13.53 -1.07
CA GLN A 51 -1.70 14.87 -1.39
C GLN A 51 -2.14 15.31 -2.79
N THR A 52 -2.10 14.40 -3.77
CA THR A 52 -2.59 14.65 -5.12
C THR A 52 -4.08 14.97 -5.11
N TYR A 53 -4.88 14.23 -4.38
CA TYR A 53 -6.32 14.50 -4.23
C TYR A 53 -6.58 15.89 -3.62
N GLU A 54 -5.89 16.24 -2.53
CA GLU A 54 -6.01 17.55 -1.88
C GLU A 54 -5.60 18.70 -2.83
N LEU A 55 -4.53 18.48 -3.61
CA LEU A 55 -4.09 19.45 -4.63
C LEU A 55 -5.15 19.65 -5.72
N ARG A 56 -5.76 18.56 -6.21
CA ARG A 56 -6.84 18.63 -7.21
C ARG A 56 -8.07 19.36 -6.68
N LEU A 57 -8.42 19.20 -5.42
CA LEU A 57 -9.50 19.98 -4.78
C LEU A 57 -9.20 21.50 -4.82
N ARG A 58 -7.99 21.89 -4.47
CA ARG A 58 -7.56 23.30 -4.55
C ARG A 58 -7.58 23.83 -5.99
N ASN A 59 -7.22 23.00 -6.97
CA ASN A 59 -7.27 23.39 -8.37
C ASN A 59 -8.71 23.69 -8.83
N VAL A 60 -9.71 22.94 -8.37
CA VAL A 60 -11.12 23.26 -8.65
C VAL A 60 -11.51 24.62 -8.08
N GLU A 61 -11.09 24.93 -6.85
CA GLU A 61 -11.36 26.24 -6.25
C GLU A 61 -10.74 27.38 -7.06
N ILE A 62 -9.50 27.21 -7.52
CA ILE A 62 -8.82 28.19 -8.38
C ILE A 62 -9.56 28.34 -9.72
N ALA A 63 -9.95 27.24 -10.35
CA ALA A 63 -10.69 27.26 -11.62
C ALA A 63 -12.07 27.94 -11.47
N GLN A 64 -12.76 27.71 -10.34
CA GLN A 64 -14.02 28.43 -10.02
C GLN A 64 -13.81 29.95 -9.89
N ARG A 65 -12.72 30.38 -9.25
CA ARG A 65 -12.39 31.82 -9.13
C ARG A 65 -12.05 32.42 -10.49
N ARG A 66 -11.27 31.71 -11.34
CA ARG A 66 -10.95 32.14 -12.72
C ARG A 66 -12.21 32.30 -13.55
N ARG A 67 -13.13 31.32 -13.53
CA ARG A 67 -14.41 31.40 -14.21
C ARG A 67 -15.22 32.63 -13.77
N LYS A 68 -15.33 32.87 -12.45
CA LYS A 68 -16.03 34.04 -11.93
C LYS A 68 -15.42 35.36 -12.43
N LEU A 69 -14.09 35.43 -12.46
CA LEU A 69 -13.36 36.59 -12.96
C LEU A 69 -13.61 36.81 -14.47
N ALA A 70 -13.51 35.75 -15.28
CA ALA A 70 -13.77 35.83 -16.71
C ALA A 70 -15.19 36.31 -17.04
N VAL A 71 -16.20 35.84 -16.28
CA VAL A 71 -17.60 36.33 -16.42
C VAL A 71 -17.76 37.81 -16.04
N LEU A 72 -17.06 38.29 -15.00
CA LEU A 72 -17.09 39.69 -14.62
C LEU A 72 -16.42 40.56 -15.69
N GLN A 73 -15.25 40.20 -16.16
CA GLN A 73 -14.53 40.89 -17.22
C GLN A 73 -15.32 40.94 -18.55
N GLN A 74 -16.03 39.87 -18.87
CA GLN A 74 -16.93 39.86 -20.04
C GLN A 74 -18.07 40.87 -19.89
N LYS A 75 -18.70 40.96 -18.69
CA LYS A 75 -19.77 41.92 -18.42
C LYS A 75 -19.30 43.36 -18.55
N GLU A 76 -18.05 43.63 -18.22
CA GLU A 76 -17.41 44.94 -18.36
C GLU A 76 -16.86 45.22 -19.77
N GLY A 77 -17.02 44.25 -20.69
CA GLY A 77 -16.53 44.36 -22.08
C GLY A 77 -15.00 44.20 -22.21
N GLN A 78 -14.32 43.73 -21.16
CA GLN A 78 -12.86 43.55 -21.10
C GLN A 78 -12.38 42.19 -21.55
N ALA A 79 -13.28 41.18 -21.62
CA ALA A 79 -12.97 39.82 -22.05
C ALA A 79 -13.92 39.35 -23.16
N ALA A 80 -13.41 38.51 -24.07
CA ALA A 80 -14.21 37.91 -25.11
C ALA A 80 -15.04 36.73 -24.56
N ALA A 81 -16.14 36.40 -25.26
CA ALA A 81 -16.94 35.21 -24.91
C ALA A 81 -16.12 33.91 -24.93
N ARG A 82 -15.08 33.84 -25.74
CA ARG A 82 -14.15 32.73 -25.80
C ARG A 82 -13.41 32.49 -24.49
N ASP A 83 -13.01 33.56 -23.79
CA ASP A 83 -12.27 33.47 -22.53
C ASP A 83 -13.12 32.85 -21.43
N VAL A 84 -14.43 33.13 -21.44
CA VAL A 84 -15.39 32.51 -20.50
C VAL A 84 -15.57 31.03 -20.80
N LEU A 85 -15.67 30.65 -22.08
CA LEU A 85 -15.78 29.24 -22.49
C LEU A 85 -14.53 28.45 -22.09
N GLU A 86 -13.34 29.03 -22.29
CA GLU A 86 -12.08 28.43 -21.87
C GLU A 86 -12.02 28.24 -20.35
N ALA A 87 -12.44 29.23 -19.57
CA ALA A 87 -12.51 29.12 -18.11
C ALA A 87 -13.55 28.10 -17.63
N GLU A 88 -14.63 27.87 -18.36
CA GLU A 88 -15.61 26.83 -18.07
C GLU A 88 -15.06 25.42 -18.40
N ASP A 89 -14.33 25.29 -19.48
CA ASP A 89 -13.64 24.05 -19.84
C ASP A 89 -12.55 23.69 -18.83
N ASP A 90 -11.76 24.67 -18.38
CA ASP A 90 -10.77 24.50 -17.31
C ASP A 90 -11.42 24.01 -16.02
N LEU A 91 -12.57 24.58 -15.65
CA LEU A 91 -13.31 24.14 -14.45
C LEU A 91 -13.80 22.70 -14.58
N ARG A 92 -14.38 22.34 -15.74
CA ARG A 92 -14.83 20.97 -16.00
C ARG A 92 -13.67 19.98 -15.97
N GLN A 93 -12.54 20.32 -16.55
CA GLN A 93 -11.34 19.51 -16.53
C GLN A 93 -10.79 19.36 -15.10
N ALA A 94 -10.77 20.41 -14.29
CA ALA A 94 -10.38 20.35 -12.90
C ALA A 94 -11.31 19.44 -12.08
N GLN A 95 -12.62 19.49 -12.28
CA GLN A 95 -13.61 18.61 -11.63
C GLN A 95 -13.41 17.14 -12.01
N ASN A 96 -13.20 16.84 -13.30
CA ASN A 96 -12.87 15.50 -13.75
C ASN A 96 -11.56 14.99 -13.11
N GLY A 97 -10.57 15.89 -12.97
CA GLY A 97 -9.31 15.59 -12.31
C GLY A 97 -9.46 15.22 -10.83
N VAL A 98 -10.40 15.83 -10.10
CA VAL A 98 -10.73 15.46 -8.70
C VAL A 98 -11.34 14.06 -8.64
N THR A 99 -12.27 13.74 -9.53
CA THR A 99 -12.90 12.43 -9.57
C THR A 99 -11.87 11.32 -9.82
N GLY A 100 -10.97 11.52 -10.81
CA GLY A 100 -9.88 10.59 -11.08
C GLY A 100 -8.91 10.43 -9.89
N ALA A 101 -8.57 11.53 -9.22
CA ALA A 101 -7.71 11.50 -8.04
C ALA A 101 -8.38 10.82 -6.85
N LEU A 102 -9.69 10.98 -6.66
CA LEU A 102 -10.45 10.30 -5.61
C LEU A 102 -10.45 8.77 -5.83
N VAL A 103 -10.71 8.33 -7.06
CA VAL A 103 -10.66 6.90 -7.41
C VAL A 103 -9.27 6.34 -7.15
N SER A 104 -8.22 7.03 -7.60
CA SER A 104 -6.83 6.63 -7.38
C SER A 104 -6.50 6.53 -5.89
N TYR A 105 -6.88 7.53 -5.09
CA TYR A 105 -6.69 7.51 -3.63
C TYR A 105 -7.40 6.33 -2.97
N THR A 106 -8.67 6.08 -3.35
CA THR A 106 -9.46 4.97 -2.79
C THR A 106 -8.83 3.61 -3.15
N THR A 107 -8.41 3.44 -4.40
CA THR A 107 -7.74 2.21 -4.85
C THR A 107 -6.42 1.98 -4.09
N THR A 108 -5.60 3.01 -3.97
CA THR A 108 -4.32 2.93 -3.24
C THR A 108 -4.54 2.65 -1.75
N ARG A 109 -5.59 3.21 -1.15
CA ARG A 109 -5.99 2.90 0.23
C ARG A 109 -6.36 1.42 0.40
N LEU A 110 -7.17 0.88 -0.51
CA LEU A 110 -7.54 -0.55 -0.48
C LEU A 110 -6.30 -1.44 -0.66
N GLN A 111 -5.39 -1.10 -1.57
CA GLN A 111 -4.14 -1.83 -1.77
C GLN A 111 -3.29 -1.83 -0.50
N PHE A 112 -3.15 -0.68 0.15
CA PHE A 112 -2.43 -0.57 1.42
C PHE A 112 -3.06 -1.44 2.52
N MET A 113 -4.39 -1.45 2.65
CA MET A 113 -5.10 -2.32 3.58
C MET A 113 -4.88 -3.82 3.27
N THR A 114 -4.82 -4.17 1.97
CA THR A 114 -4.50 -5.54 1.54
C THR A 114 -3.08 -5.93 1.93
N THR A 115 -2.10 -5.06 1.70
CA THR A 115 -0.69 -5.29 2.10
C THR A 115 -0.55 -5.48 3.62
N LEU A 116 -1.35 -4.77 4.41
CA LEU A 116 -1.39 -4.94 5.87
C LEU A 116 -2.20 -6.18 6.33
N GLY A 117 -2.89 -6.88 5.43
CA GLY A 117 -3.75 -8.00 5.78
C GLY A 117 -5.00 -7.60 6.58
N LEU A 118 -5.40 -6.32 6.51
CA LEU A 118 -6.58 -5.79 7.19
C LEU A 118 -7.87 -5.98 6.38
N LEU A 119 -7.75 -6.29 5.09
CA LEU A 119 -8.88 -6.49 4.20
C LEU A 119 -9.32 -7.96 4.23
N VAL A 120 -10.57 -8.20 4.55
CA VAL A 120 -11.18 -9.53 4.53
C VAL A 120 -12.29 -9.54 3.49
N VAL A 121 -12.29 -10.57 2.65
CA VAL A 121 -13.38 -10.82 1.69
C VAL A 121 -14.37 -11.77 2.32
N ASP A 122 -15.63 -11.37 2.41
CA ASP A 122 -16.72 -12.21 2.91
C ASP A 122 -17.15 -13.24 1.84
N GLU A 123 -17.90 -14.28 2.23
CA GLU A 123 -18.44 -15.32 1.33
C GLU A 123 -19.28 -14.74 0.17
N LYS A 124 -19.81 -13.53 0.35
CA LYS A 124 -20.56 -12.77 -0.66
C LYS A 124 -19.69 -11.92 -1.60
N GLY A 125 -18.38 -11.98 -1.47
CA GLY A 125 -17.43 -11.17 -2.24
C GLY A 125 -17.36 -9.70 -1.80
N MET A 126 -17.95 -9.32 -0.66
CA MET A 126 -17.88 -7.97 -0.12
C MET A 126 -16.59 -7.78 0.67
N LEU A 127 -15.95 -6.63 0.47
CA LEU A 127 -14.75 -6.23 1.19
C LEU A 127 -15.12 -5.62 2.53
N HIS A 128 -14.65 -6.21 3.61
CA HIS A 128 -14.82 -5.70 4.96
C HIS A 128 -13.47 -5.37 5.58
N GLU A 129 -13.40 -4.24 6.26
CA GLU A 129 -12.26 -3.91 7.10
C GLU A 129 -12.32 -4.80 8.36
N ARG A 130 -11.20 -5.43 8.71
CA ARG A 130 -11.11 -6.26 9.90
C ARG A 130 -11.23 -5.37 11.15
N GLU A 131 -12.35 -5.48 11.87
CA GLU A 131 -12.61 -4.68 13.07
C GLU A 131 -11.67 -5.00 14.25
N LYS A 132 -11.05 -6.20 14.26
CA LYS A 132 -10.14 -6.62 15.33
C LYS A 132 -8.73 -6.79 14.79
N PRO A 133 -7.71 -6.29 15.50
CA PRO A 133 -6.32 -6.57 15.16
C PRO A 133 -6.08 -8.09 15.15
N PHE A 134 -5.12 -8.52 14.36
CA PHE A 134 -4.76 -9.93 14.24
C PHE A 134 -4.39 -10.47 15.62
N GLU A 135 -5.10 -11.50 16.09
CA GLU A 135 -4.92 -12.05 17.44
C GLU A 135 -3.65 -12.92 17.46
N TYR A 136 -2.49 -12.26 17.59
CA TYR A 136 -1.18 -12.92 17.64
C TYR A 136 -1.06 -13.92 18.79
N ASP A 137 -1.82 -13.75 19.86
CA ASP A 137 -1.77 -14.62 21.03
C ASP A 137 -2.28 -16.04 20.72
N ARG A 138 -3.28 -16.18 19.83
CA ARG A 138 -3.72 -17.52 19.37
C ARG A 138 -2.65 -18.23 18.55
N ILE A 139 -1.89 -17.49 17.73
CA ILE A 139 -0.81 -18.05 16.94
C ILE A 139 0.35 -18.44 17.84
N ARG A 140 0.73 -17.59 18.79
CA ARG A 140 1.76 -17.91 19.80
C ARG A 140 1.41 -19.14 20.63
N GLN A 141 0.16 -19.31 21.02
CA GLN A 141 -0.30 -20.50 21.73
C GLN A 141 -0.23 -21.77 20.87
N ARG A 142 -0.57 -21.64 19.60
CA ARG A 142 -0.58 -22.78 18.65
C ARG A 142 0.82 -23.15 18.15
N TYR A 143 1.72 -22.18 18.09
CA TYR A 143 3.08 -22.32 17.57
C TYR A 143 4.09 -21.62 18.48
N PRO A 144 4.37 -22.17 19.67
CA PRO A 144 5.22 -21.53 20.69
C PRO A 144 6.67 -21.29 20.19
N TYR A 145 7.12 -22.03 19.18
CA TYR A 145 8.43 -21.84 18.54
C TYR A 145 8.54 -20.57 17.68
N LEU A 146 7.42 -19.93 17.30
CA LEU A 146 7.42 -18.63 16.61
C LEU A 146 7.61 -17.45 17.55
N SER A 147 7.48 -17.67 18.86
CA SER A 147 7.92 -16.73 19.87
C SER A 147 9.43 -16.86 20.06
N GLY A 148 10.22 -16.38 19.07
CA GLY A 148 11.66 -16.22 19.25
C GLY A 148 11.96 -15.44 20.53
N PRO A 149 13.17 -15.50 21.10
CA PRO A 149 13.51 -14.84 22.34
C PRO A 149 13.28 -13.33 22.19
N ALA A 150 12.11 -12.87 22.65
CA ALA A 150 11.81 -11.46 22.83
C ALA A 150 12.68 -10.99 24.02
N GLY A 151 13.94 -10.71 23.77
CA GLY A 151 14.79 -10.30 24.87
C GLY A 151 16.27 -10.06 24.56
N ALA A 152 16.68 -9.89 23.33
CA ALA A 152 18.06 -9.53 23.04
C ALA A 152 18.14 -8.35 22.05
N ALA A 153 17.58 -7.21 22.44
CA ALA A 153 17.91 -5.90 21.89
C ALA A 153 17.76 -4.89 23.03
N ARG A 154 18.83 -4.78 23.81
CA ARG A 154 19.21 -3.57 24.54
C ARG A 154 20.37 -2.94 23.84
#